data_6a7326a6800baa83ad22a6520f1743bd
#
_entry.id   6a7326a6800baa83ad22a6520f1743bd
#
_cell.length_a   1.000
_cell.length_b   1.000
_cell.length_c   1.000
_cell.angle_alpha   90.00
_cell.angle_beta   90.00
_cell.angle_gamma   90.00
#
_symmetry.space_group_name_H-M   'P 1'
#
loop_
_entity.id
_entity.type
_entity.pdbx_description
1 polymer ?
#
loop_
_entity_poly.entity_id
_entity_poly.type
_entity_poly.pdbx_seq_one_letter_code
_entity_poly.pdbx_strand_id
1 'polypeptide(L)'
;MNIFSLITDPDNAVYLTLDKFYKKTHRHYPYIQKVNGETKAYALCPRCHNPVLLVNRINNQTESKTLYAKHVKHDVMGIASYSQQGYDDCSLANPTNLDAKIKRDINNKSNNEIKDAVKNYFDLLIYSIESHIGINFSDSVLAQMLEDFNACDGHQYRAINLYNLPLSFVYIANAQDLYGCRVNGKIKENIDKNSESFITSGTELYDKSLYYINRKKGSPYNKILFYFSNHTISTENDDESVMLYIVEKKQDQTIDSAKILYKEK
;
A
#
# COMPACT_ATOMS: atom_id res chain seq x y z
N MET A 1 3.80 9.03 -7.67
CA MET A 1 3.82 8.06 -8.80
C MET A 1 5.13 8.16 -9.56
N ASN A 2 5.53 7.12 -10.25
CA ASN A 2 6.76 7.05 -11.04
C ASN A 2 6.53 7.11 -12.57
N ILE A 3 5.36 7.59 -12.98
CA ILE A 3 4.98 7.79 -14.39
C ILE A 3 4.33 9.15 -14.59
N PHE A 4 4.34 9.63 -15.82
CA PHE A 4 3.67 10.84 -16.27
C PHE A 4 3.21 10.68 -17.71
N SER A 5 2.37 11.60 -18.22
CA SER A 5 2.03 11.73 -19.63
C SER A 5 2.20 13.15 -20.14
N LEU A 6 2.21 13.29 -21.47
CA LEU A 6 2.31 14.57 -22.14
C LEU A 6 0.92 15.12 -22.48
N ILE A 7 0.81 16.42 -22.65
CA ILE A 7 -0.44 17.08 -23.08
C ILE A 7 -0.85 16.61 -24.48
N THR A 8 0.14 16.35 -25.33
CA THR A 8 -0.06 15.86 -26.70
C THR A 8 -0.39 14.37 -26.79
N ASP A 9 -0.18 13.63 -25.70
CA ASP A 9 -0.40 12.18 -25.62
C ASP A 9 -0.77 11.80 -24.17
N PRO A 10 -1.98 12.18 -23.71
CA PRO A 10 -2.36 12.13 -22.30
C PRO A 10 -2.57 10.71 -21.76
N ASP A 11 -2.91 9.76 -22.62
CA ASP A 11 -3.19 8.36 -22.23
C ASP A 11 -1.93 7.49 -22.19
N ASN A 12 -0.83 7.96 -22.77
CA ASN A 12 0.41 7.18 -22.86
C ASN A 12 1.34 7.46 -21.66
N ALA A 13 1.43 6.49 -20.78
CA ALA A 13 2.27 6.57 -19.60
C ALA A 13 3.77 6.47 -19.95
N VAL A 14 4.54 7.42 -19.49
CA VAL A 14 6.00 7.45 -19.62
C VAL A 14 6.63 7.24 -18.24
N TYR A 15 7.55 6.27 -18.13
CA TYR A 15 8.31 6.08 -16.90
C TYR A 15 9.15 7.31 -16.56
N LEU A 16 9.03 7.81 -15.32
CA LEU A 16 9.61 9.08 -14.90
C LEU A 16 11.11 8.93 -14.58
N THR A 17 11.91 9.55 -15.43
CA THR A 17 13.28 9.92 -15.15
C THR A 17 13.49 11.36 -15.59
N LEU A 18 14.41 12.11 -14.99
CA LEU A 18 14.69 13.49 -15.40
C LEU A 18 15.09 13.58 -16.87
N ASP A 19 15.90 12.64 -17.33
CA ASP A 19 16.34 12.58 -18.73
C ASP A 19 15.15 12.39 -19.69
N LYS A 20 14.30 11.39 -19.46
CA LYS A 20 13.11 11.15 -20.28
C LYS A 20 12.14 12.32 -20.25
N PHE A 21 11.92 12.92 -19.07
CA PHE A 21 11.06 14.08 -18.95
C PHE A 21 11.59 15.25 -19.76
N TYR A 22 12.85 15.64 -19.58
CA TYR A 22 13.46 16.76 -20.30
C TYR A 22 13.56 16.51 -21.81
N LYS A 23 13.85 15.30 -22.23
CA LYS A 23 13.91 14.93 -23.64
C LYS A 23 12.54 15.07 -24.31
N LYS A 24 11.46 14.61 -23.65
CA LYS A 24 10.11 14.64 -24.20
C LYS A 24 9.44 16.02 -24.14
N THR A 25 9.76 16.81 -23.13
CA THR A 25 9.18 18.15 -22.93
C THR A 25 10.02 19.27 -23.52
N HIS A 26 11.24 18.96 -23.98
CA HIS A 26 12.24 19.93 -24.46
C HIS A 26 12.53 21.05 -23.45
N ARG A 27 12.20 20.85 -22.18
CA ARG A 27 12.27 21.85 -21.09
C ARG A 27 11.50 23.13 -21.37
N HIS A 28 10.48 23.08 -22.22
CA HIS A 28 9.74 24.26 -22.63
C HIS A 28 8.45 24.40 -21.80
N TYR A 29 7.90 25.61 -21.83
CA TYR A 29 6.52 25.86 -21.41
C TYR A 29 5.56 24.99 -22.25
N PRO A 30 4.50 24.42 -21.67
CA PRO A 30 4.02 24.62 -20.29
C PRO A 30 4.59 23.64 -19.25
N TYR A 31 5.47 22.73 -19.63
CA TYR A 31 6.01 21.71 -18.71
C TYR A 31 6.97 22.28 -17.67
N ILE A 32 7.72 23.34 -18.04
CA ILE A 32 8.59 24.08 -17.12
C ILE A 32 8.04 25.48 -16.94
N GLN A 33 7.73 25.85 -15.71
CA GLN A 33 7.14 27.14 -15.36
C GLN A 33 7.86 27.77 -14.17
N LYS A 34 7.95 29.10 -14.15
CA LYS A 34 8.36 29.85 -12.95
C LYS A 34 7.12 30.21 -12.13
N VAL A 35 7.06 29.71 -10.90
CA VAL A 35 5.96 29.99 -9.97
C VAL A 35 6.58 30.51 -8.66
N ASN A 36 6.23 31.72 -8.27
CA ASN A 36 6.76 32.41 -7.08
C ASN A 36 8.30 32.43 -7.02
N GLY A 37 8.96 32.63 -8.17
CA GLY A 37 10.41 32.68 -8.27
C GLY A 37 11.11 31.31 -8.39
N GLU A 38 10.40 30.22 -8.16
CA GLU A 38 10.92 28.85 -8.29
C GLU A 38 10.59 28.24 -9.65
N THR A 39 11.52 27.46 -10.19
CA THR A 39 11.27 26.66 -11.40
C THR A 39 10.60 25.36 -11.02
N LYS A 40 9.38 25.13 -11.52
CA LYS A 40 8.61 23.92 -11.30
C LYS A 40 8.39 23.17 -12.60
N ALA A 41 8.38 21.83 -12.51
CA ALA A 41 8.18 20.94 -13.63
C ALA A 41 6.81 20.25 -13.49
N TYR A 42 5.97 20.39 -14.53
CA TYR A 42 4.61 19.85 -14.54
C TYR A 42 4.40 18.88 -15.71
N ALA A 43 3.45 17.98 -15.56
CA ALA A 43 2.99 17.05 -16.58
C ALA A 43 1.52 16.69 -16.33
N LEU A 44 1.00 15.68 -17.03
CA LEU A 44 -0.31 15.09 -16.77
C LEU A 44 -0.18 13.74 -16.06
N CYS A 45 -1.19 13.43 -15.27
CA CYS A 45 -1.43 12.06 -14.82
C CYS A 45 -2.01 11.23 -15.98
N PRO A 46 -1.42 10.09 -16.36
CA PRO A 46 -1.93 9.29 -17.48
C PRO A 46 -3.27 8.60 -17.22
N ARG A 47 -3.83 8.71 -16.01
CA ARG A 47 -5.11 8.09 -15.65
C ARG A 47 -6.25 9.06 -15.53
N CYS A 48 -6.04 10.19 -14.88
CA CYS A 48 -7.10 11.16 -14.64
C CYS A 48 -6.89 12.50 -15.37
N HIS A 49 -5.79 12.65 -16.07
CA HIS A 49 -5.37 13.85 -16.79
C HIS A 49 -5.28 15.12 -15.92
N ASN A 50 -5.32 14.96 -14.61
CA ASN A 50 -5.05 16.06 -13.69
C ASN A 50 -3.57 16.46 -13.75
N PRO A 51 -3.25 17.74 -13.49
CA PRO A 51 -1.87 18.18 -13.47
C PRO A 51 -1.08 17.52 -12.34
N VAL A 52 0.16 17.16 -12.64
CA VAL A 52 1.12 16.62 -11.67
C VAL A 52 2.37 17.47 -11.63
N LEU A 53 2.95 17.64 -10.44
CA LEU A 53 4.21 18.31 -10.18
C LEU A 53 5.30 17.25 -10.03
N LEU A 54 6.42 17.41 -10.71
CA LEU A 54 7.61 16.59 -10.49
C LEU A 54 8.31 17.07 -9.22
N VAL A 55 8.49 16.19 -8.28
CA VAL A 55 9.20 16.41 -7.01
C VAL A 55 10.49 15.62 -7.01
N ASN A 56 11.61 16.31 -6.77
CA ASN A 56 12.90 15.68 -6.58
C ASN A 56 13.36 15.93 -5.15
N ARG A 57 13.20 14.93 -4.29
CA ARG A 57 13.62 15.01 -2.88
C ARG A 57 15.01 14.40 -2.70
N ILE A 58 15.83 15.10 -1.94
CA ILE A 58 17.06 14.57 -1.39
C ILE A 58 16.77 14.24 0.07
N ASN A 59 16.84 12.97 0.44
CA ASN A 59 16.75 12.59 1.85
C ASN A 59 18.13 12.80 2.49
N ASN A 60 18.25 13.82 3.32
CA ASN A 60 19.52 14.20 3.96
C ASN A 60 20.07 13.15 4.93
N GLN A 61 19.24 12.20 5.39
CA GLN A 61 19.66 11.12 6.30
C GLN A 61 20.25 9.91 5.54
N THR A 62 19.75 9.66 4.33
CA THR A 62 20.15 8.47 3.52
C THR A 62 20.85 8.85 2.22
N GLU A 63 21.04 10.15 1.94
CA GLU A 63 21.53 10.70 0.66
C GLU A 63 20.77 10.19 -0.58
N SER A 64 19.63 9.54 -0.37
CA SER A 64 18.82 9.00 -1.45
C SER A 64 18.06 10.13 -2.15
N LYS A 65 18.11 10.11 -3.49
CA LYS A 65 17.34 11.02 -4.34
C LYS A 65 16.08 10.29 -4.83
N THR A 66 14.92 10.80 -4.44
CA THR A 66 13.66 10.24 -4.90
C THR A 66 13.00 11.20 -5.86
N LEU A 67 12.80 10.77 -7.10
CA LEU A 67 12.04 11.50 -8.12
C LEU A 67 10.66 10.87 -8.27
N TYR A 68 9.63 11.68 -8.08
CA TYR A 68 8.24 11.23 -8.26
C TYR A 68 7.36 12.36 -8.77
N ALA A 69 6.22 12.00 -9.37
CA ALA A 69 5.18 12.94 -9.76
C ALA A 69 4.05 12.91 -8.71
N LYS A 70 3.60 14.09 -8.29
CA LYS A 70 2.54 14.30 -7.32
C LYS A 70 1.40 15.08 -7.95
N HIS A 71 0.15 14.64 -7.78
CA HIS A 71 -1.01 15.45 -8.19
C HIS A 71 -1.01 16.80 -7.47
N VAL A 72 -1.33 17.84 -8.21
CA VAL A 72 -1.61 19.17 -7.64
C VAL A 72 -3.11 19.44 -7.69
N LYS A 73 -3.66 20.01 -6.62
CA LYS A 73 -5.11 20.21 -6.45
C LYS A 73 -5.53 21.62 -6.88
N HIS A 74 -5.00 22.09 -8.01
CA HIS A 74 -5.32 23.36 -8.64
C HIS A 74 -5.00 23.30 -10.13
N ASP A 75 -5.58 24.21 -10.89
CA ASP A 75 -5.30 24.37 -12.32
C ASP A 75 -3.83 24.73 -12.54
N VAL A 76 -3.23 24.16 -13.57
CA VAL A 76 -1.89 24.52 -14.04
C VAL A 76 -2.00 25.02 -15.46
N MET A 77 -1.76 26.33 -15.64
CA MET A 77 -1.91 27.00 -16.93
C MET A 77 -1.11 26.27 -18.03
N GLY A 78 -1.77 26.00 -19.14
CA GLY A 78 -1.18 25.29 -20.27
C GLY A 78 -1.00 23.78 -20.08
N ILE A 79 -1.19 23.23 -18.89
CA ILE A 79 -1.14 21.80 -18.61
C ILE A 79 -2.55 21.22 -18.56
N ALA A 80 -3.33 21.52 -17.53
CA ALA A 80 -4.73 21.10 -17.40
C ALA A 80 -5.46 21.88 -16.30
N SER A 81 -6.79 21.89 -16.38
CA SER A 81 -7.65 22.21 -15.24
C SER A 81 -7.77 21.02 -14.30
N TYR A 82 -7.81 21.30 -13.00
CA TYR A 82 -7.95 20.29 -11.97
C TYR A 82 -9.39 19.78 -11.88
N SER A 83 -9.54 18.47 -11.87
CA SER A 83 -10.82 17.79 -11.59
C SER A 83 -10.74 17.06 -10.26
N GLN A 84 -11.51 17.50 -9.25
CA GLN A 84 -11.59 16.81 -7.97
C GLN A 84 -12.12 15.38 -8.14
N GLN A 85 -13.18 15.19 -8.91
CA GLN A 85 -13.73 13.86 -9.18
C GLN A 85 -12.70 12.96 -9.90
N GLY A 86 -12.00 13.52 -10.92
CA GLY A 86 -10.94 12.78 -11.60
C GLY A 86 -9.82 12.36 -10.65
N TYR A 87 -9.46 13.23 -9.69
CA TYR A 87 -8.48 12.89 -8.66
C TYR A 87 -8.98 11.78 -7.70
N ASP A 88 -10.20 11.91 -7.19
CA ASP A 88 -10.78 10.94 -6.23
C ASP A 88 -10.95 9.54 -6.84
N ASP A 89 -11.19 9.49 -8.14
CA ASP A 89 -11.39 8.24 -8.87
C ASP A 89 -10.10 7.69 -9.52
N CYS A 90 -8.99 8.39 -9.36
CA CYS A 90 -7.73 8.03 -10.01
C CYS A 90 -7.04 6.85 -9.31
N SER A 91 -6.69 5.81 -10.09
CA SER A 91 -5.93 4.66 -9.58
C SER A 91 -4.46 4.97 -9.24
N LEU A 92 -3.99 6.18 -9.54
CA LEU A 92 -2.62 6.65 -9.25
C LEU A 92 -2.59 7.80 -8.24
N ALA A 93 -3.75 8.24 -7.74
CA ALA A 93 -3.80 9.28 -6.72
C ALA A 93 -3.41 8.71 -5.36
N ASN A 94 -2.79 9.54 -4.52
CA ASN A 94 -2.63 9.21 -3.12
C ASN A 94 -4.01 9.23 -2.46
N PRO A 95 -4.43 8.15 -1.83
CA PRO A 95 -5.71 8.12 -1.16
C PRO A 95 -5.68 9.07 0.03
N THR A 96 -6.84 9.55 0.36
CA THR A 96 -7.07 10.17 1.61
C THR A 96 -7.12 9.09 2.66
N ASN A 97 -7.82 8.56 3.32
CA ASN A 97 -7.74 7.61 4.41
C ASN A 97 -8.23 6.21 3.96
N LEU A 98 -7.50 5.14 4.26
CA LEU A 98 -7.91 3.75 4.02
C LEU A 98 -9.18 3.39 4.80
N ASP A 99 -9.47 4.06 5.91
CA ASP A 99 -10.72 3.88 6.67
C ASP A 99 -11.95 4.45 5.96
N ALA A 100 -11.76 5.32 4.96
CA ALA A 100 -12.85 5.89 4.19
C ALA A 100 -13.44 4.83 3.25
N LYS A 101 -14.57 4.25 3.62
CA LYS A 101 -15.29 3.23 2.83
C LYS A 101 -16.06 3.83 1.63
N ILE A 102 -15.51 4.86 1.00
CA ILE A 102 -16.13 5.52 -0.15
C ILE A 102 -15.74 4.75 -1.41
N LYS A 103 -16.73 4.28 -2.17
CA LYS A 103 -16.52 3.58 -3.44
C LYS A 103 -16.58 4.54 -4.62
N ARG A 104 -15.82 4.20 -5.68
CA ARG A 104 -15.95 4.79 -7.00
C ARG A 104 -17.26 4.32 -7.65
N ASP A 105 -17.68 5.03 -8.70
CA ASP A 105 -18.73 4.52 -9.59
C ASP A 105 -18.37 3.12 -10.11
N ILE A 106 -19.36 2.24 -10.22
CA ILE A 106 -19.16 0.84 -10.60
C ILE A 106 -18.49 0.70 -11.99
N ASN A 107 -18.74 1.65 -12.89
CA ASN A 107 -18.20 1.66 -14.25
C ASN A 107 -16.83 2.36 -14.35
N ASN A 108 -16.26 2.81 -13.22
CA ASN A 108 -14.98 3.49 -13.24
C ASN A 108 -13.85 2.56 -13.71
N LYS A 109 -13.05 3.02 -14.69
CA LYS A 109 -11.95 2.24 -15.28
C LYS A 109 -10.93 1.76 -14.23
N SER A 110 -10.67 2.56 -13.20
CA SER A 110 -9.73 2.20 -12.14
C SER A 110 -10.14 0.93 -11.37
N ASN A 111 -11.44 0.65 -11.29
CA ASN A 111 -11.93 -0.58 -10.65
C ASN A 111 -11.43 -1.83 -11.39
N ASN A 112 -11.52 -1.81 -12.72
CA ASN A 112 -11.03 -2.92 -13.54
C ASN A 112 -9.50 -3.04 -13.46
N GLU A 113 -8.77 -1.92 -13.48
CA GLU A 113 -7.31 -1.92 -13.36
C GLU A 113 -6.84 -2.56 -12.05
N ILE A 114 -7.48 -2.21 -10.93
CA ILE A 114 -7.15 -2.79 -9.61
C ILE A 114 -7.55 -4.26 -9.55
N LYS A 115 -8.74 -4.61 -10.05
CA LYS A 115 -9.20 -6.00 -10.12
C LYS A 115 -8.29 -6.87 -10.96
N ASP A 116 -7.87 -6.37 -12.12
CA ASP A 116 -6.95 -7.08 -13.03
C ASP A 116 -5.56 -7.20 -12.40
N ALA A 117 -5.09 -6.19 -11.68
CA ALA A 117 -3.83 -6.25 -10.96
C ALA A 117 -3.83 -7.35 -9.89
N VAL A 118 -4.90 -7.42 -9.06
CA VAL A 118 -5.06 -8.50 -8.08
C VAL A 118 -5.12 -9.86 -8.77
N LYS A 119 -5.91 -10.00 -9.84
CA LYS A 119 -6.08 -11.28 -10.55
C LYS A 119 -4.81 -11.78 -11.23
N ASN A 120 -4.10 -10.89 -11.91
CA ASN A 120 -3.00 -11.29 -12.81
C ASN A 120 -1.63 -11.27 -12.12
N TYR A 121 -1.49 -10.56 -11.00
CA TYR A 121 -0.23 -10.36 -10.29
C TYR A 121 -0.34 -10.70 -8.80
N PHE A 122 -1.23 -11.63 -8.44
CA PHE A 122 -1.48 -11.99 -7.04
C PHE A 122 -0.21 -12.44 -6.32
N ASP A 123 0.60 -13.31 -6.95
CA ASP A 123 1.84 -13.81 -6.34
C ASP A 123 2.85 -12.68 -6.07
N LEU A 124 2.95 -11.71 -6.99
CA LEU A 124 3.81 -10.55 -6.80
C LEU A 124 3.28 -9.63 -5.68
N LEU A 125 1.96 -9.45 -5.61
CA LEU A 125 1.29 -8.72 -4.56
C LEU A 125 1.61 -9.33 -3.19
N ILE A 126 1.41 -10.64 -3.05
CA ILE A 126 1.67 -11.37 -1.80
C ILE A 126 3.16 -11.35 -1.45
N TYR A 127 4.06 -11.59 -2.41
CA TYR A 127 5.50 -11.49 -2.17
C TYR A 127 5.91 -10.10 -1.65
N SER A 128 5.34 -9.04 -2.21
CA SER A 128 5.59 -7.67 -1.74
C SER A 128 5.13 -7.48 -0.30
N ILE A 129 3.95 -7.98 0.08
CA ILE A 129 3.42 -7.91 1.44
C ILE A 129 4.32 -8.69 2.40
N GLU A 130 4.51 -9.97 2.13
CA GLU A 130 5.26 -10.90 3.00
C GLU A 130 6.69 -10.44 3.27
N SER A 131 7.36 -9.89 2.24
CA SER A 131 8.72 -9.39 2.36
C SER A 131 8.84 -8.17 3.28
N HIS A 132 7.79 -7.34 3.35
CA HIS A 132 7.78 -6.14 4.20
C HIS A 132 7.40 -6.44 5.64
N ILE A 133 6.38 -7.30 5.85
CA ILE A 133 5.85 -7.54 7.19
C ILE A 133 6.53 -8.71 7.92
N GLY A 134 7.30 -9.53 7.20
CA GLY A 134 7.99 -10.69 7.77
C GLY A 134 7.08 -11.84 8.18
N ILE A 135 5.92 -11.96 7.55
CA ILE A 135 4.95 -13.05 7.71
C ILE A 135 4.78 -13.73 6.36
N ASN A 136 4.97 -15.05 6.30
CA ASN A 136 4.60 -15.86 5.14
C ASN A 136 3.27 -16.57 5.44
N PHE A 137 2.28 -16.25 4.65
CA PHE A 137 0.92 -16.73 4.82
C PHE A 137 0.76 -18.17 4.33
N SER A 138 -0.16 -18.91 4.95
CA SER A 138 -0.63 -20.18 4.40
C SER A 138 -1.65 -19.93 3.29
N ASP A 139 -1.80 -20.91 2.40
CA ASP A 139 -2.77 -20.81 1.28
C ASP A 139 -4.20 -20.55 1.77
N SER A 140 -4.57 -21.10 2.94
CA SER A 140 -5.90 -20.87 3.53
C SER A 140 -6.10 -19.42 3.96
N VAL A 141 -5.07 -18.79 4.52
CA VAL A 141 -5.11 -17.36 4.90
C VAL A 141 -5.17 -16.48 3.65
N LEU A 142 -4.38 -16.80 2.62
CA LEU A 142 -4.41 -16.06 1.35
C LEU A 142 -5.78 -16.16 0.66
N ALA A 143 -6.38 -17.34 0.65
CA ALA A 143 -7.73 -17.54 0.11
C ALA A 143 -8.77 -16.71 0.87
N GLN A 144 -8.71 -16.69 2.20
CA GLN A 144 -9.64 -15.88 3.01
C GLN A 144 -9.46 -14.39 2.80
N MET A 145 -8.21 -13.90 2.72
CA MET A 145 -7.94 -12.48 2.42
C MET A 145 -8.48 -12.08 1.06
N LEU A 146 -8.35 -12.93 0.04
CA LEU A 146 -8.89 -12.68 -1.28
C LEU A 146 -10.42 -12.69 -1.28
N GLU A 147 -11.03 -13.60 -0.53
CA GLU A 147 -12.48 -13.62 -0.32
C GLU A 147 -12.98 -12.35 0.37
N ASP A 148 -12.34 -11.91 1.45
CA ASP A 148 -12.65 -10.66 2.15
C ASP A 148 -12.57 -9.46 1.22
N PHE A 149 -11.50 -9.36 0.42
CA PHE A 149 -11.31 -8.28 -0.55
C PHE A 149 -12.42 -8.26 -1.61
N ASN A 150 -12.80 -9.43 -2.12
CA ASN A 150 -13.87 -9.54 -3.12
C ASN A 150 -15.25 -9.29 -2.51
N ALA A 151 -15.52 -9.80 -1.32
CA ALA A 151 -16.81 -9.66 -0.63
C ALA A 151 -17.17 -8.19 -0.33
N CYS A 152 -16.16 -7.36 -0.06
CA CYS A 152 -16.37 -5.93 0.18
C CYS A 152 -16.24 -5.06 -1.08
N ASP A 153 -16.02 -5.64 -2.27
CA ASP A 153 -15.67 -4.94 -3.51
C ASP A 153 -14.44 -4.02 -3.32
N GLY A 154 -13.40 -4.54 -2.71
CA GLY A 154 -12.20 -3.78 -2.35
C GLY A 154 -11.61 -2.98 -3.49
N HIS A 155 -11.69 -3.51 -4.73
CA HIS A 155 -11.24 -2.84 -5.94
C HIS A 155 -11.98 -1.52 -6.26
N GLN A 156 -13.15 -1.27 -5.66
CA GLN A 156 -13.93 -0.05 -5.88
C GLN A 156 -13.59 1.07 -4.91
N TYR A 157 -12.90 0.81 -3.79
CA TYR A 157 -12.63 1.87 -2.81
C TYR A 157 -11.73 2.96 -3.38
N ARG A 158 -12.14 4.24 -3.23
CA ARG A 158 -11.35 5.41 -3.67
C ARG A 158 -9.97 5.49 -3.00
N ALA A 159 -9.89 5.02 -1.77
CA ALA A 159 -8.63 4.96 -1.02
C ALA A 159 -7.59 4.01 -1.63
N ILE A 160 -8.01 3.07 -2.49
CA ILE A 160 -7.12 2.07 -3.10
C ILE A 160 -6.66 2.52 -4.48
N ASN A 161 -5.37 2.41 -4.72
CA ASN A 161 -4.73 2.64 -6.00
C ASN A 161 -3.66 1.58 -6.27
N LEU A 162 -3.08 1.58 -7.47
CA LEU A 162 -2.08 0.58 -7.86
C LEU A 162 -0.77 0.65 -7.04
N TYR A 163 -0.45 1.79 -6.41
CA TYR A 163 0.78 1.94 -5.62
C TYR A 163 0.61 1.44 -4.18
N ASN A 164 -0.56 1.68 -3.59
CA ASN A 164 -0.83 1.23 -2.23
C ASN A 164 -1.56 -0.10 -2.17
N LEU A 165 -1.80 -0.74 -3.32
CA LEU A 165 -2.55 -1.99 -3.40
C LEU A 165 -2.03 -3.08 -2.45
N PRO A 166 -0.71 -3.33 -2.29
CA PRO A 166 -0.23 -4.32 -1.34
C PRO A 166 -0.69 -4.03 0.10
N LEU A 167 -0.48 -2.79 0.56
CA LEU A 167 -0.89 -2.37 1.89
C LEU A 167 -2.40 -2.38 2.07
N SER A 168 -3.13 -1.85 1.08
CA SER A 168 -4.59 -1.75 1.13
C SER A 168 -5.27 -3.12 1.09
N PHE A 169 -4.70 -4.09 0.38
CA PHE A 169 -5.21 -5.44 0.31
C PHE A 169 -5.24 -6.10 1.69
N VAL A 170 -4.13 -6.02 2.44
CA VAL A 170 -4.09 -6.57 3.80
C VAL A 170 -4.84 -5.72 4.83
N TYR A 171 -4.92 -4.40 4.61
CA TYR A 171 -5.65 -3.50 5.50
C TYR A 171 -7.17 -3.74 5.49
N ILE A 172 -7.72 -4.12 4.33
CA ILE A 172 -9.14 -4.40 4.15
C ILE A 172 -9.52 -5.77 4.71
N ALA A 173 -8.61 -6.75 4.65
CA ALA A 173 -8.88 -8.09 5.14
C ALA A 173 -9.27 -8.06 6.63
N ASN A 174 -10.23 -8.89 7.00
CA ASN A 174 -10.55 -9.11 8.41
C ASN A 174 -9.32 -9.68 9.14
N ALA A 175 -9.36 -9.66 10.46
CA ALA A 175 -8.30 -10.28 11.26
C ALA A 175 -8.17 -11.77 10.94
N GLN A 176 -6.98 -12.19 10.46
CA GLN A 176 -6.70 -13.54 10.01
C GLN A 176 -5.98 -14.37 11.07
N ASP A 177 -6.25 -15.67 11.11
CA ASP A 177 -5.56 -16.60 12.03
C ASP A 177 -4.18 -16.97 11.47
N LEU A 178 -3.13 -16.67 12.21
CA LEU A 178 -1.76 -16.98 11.82
C LEU A 178 -1.30 -18.41 12.17
N TYR A 179 -2.16 -19.23 12.76
CA TYR A 179 -1.79 -20.62 13.03
C TYR A 179 -1.36 -21.34 11.75
N GLY A 180 -0.18 -21.93 11.77
CA GLY A 180 0.40 -22.60 10.60
C GLY A 180 1.10 -21.67 9.60
N CYS A 181 1.03 -20.37 9.77
CA CYS A 181 1.84 -19.42 9.00
C CYS A 181 3.29 -19.41 9.50
N ARG A 182 4.18 -18.83 8.70
CA ARG A 182 5.60 -18.67 9.06
C ARG A 182 5.91 -17.21 9.33
N VAL A 183 6.80 -16.95 10.29
CA VAL A 183 7.19 -15.60 10.70
C VAL A 183 8.70 -15.46 10.80
N ASN A 184 9.19 -14.22 10.68
CA ASN A 184 10.61 -13.91 10.86
C ASN A 184 11.04 -14.00 12.33
N GLY A 185 12.36 -13.91 12.58
CA GLY A 185 12.95 -14.01 13.91
C GLY A 185 12.43 -12.99 14.91
N LYS A 186 12.16 -11.75 14.49
CA LYS A 186 11.65 -10.67 15.34
C LYS A 186 10.23 -10.98 15.87
N ILE A 187 9.35 -11.43 15.00
CA ILE A 187 7.98 -11.81 15.37
C ILE A 187 8.02 -13.09 16.24
N LYS A 188 8.84 -14.07 15.83
CA LYS A 188 9.09 -15.31 16.60
C LYS A 188 9.41 -15.02 18.06
N GLU A 189 10.43 -14.21 18.33
CA GLU A 189 10.86 -13.89 19.69
C GLU A 189 9.72 -13.32 20.53
N ASN A 190 8.90 -12.48 19.95
CA ASN A 190 7.77 -11.87 20.63
C ASN A 190 6.65 -12.88 20.90
N ILE A 191 6.35 -13.78 19.96
CA ILE A 191 5.37 -14.85 20.16
C ILE A 191 5.85 -15.81 21.27
N ASP A 192 7.07 -16.30 21.17
CA ASP A 192 7.61 -17.29 22.12
C ASP A 192 7.67 -16.73 23.55
N LYS A 193 7.98 -15.43 23.69
CA LYS A 193 8.05 -14.73 24.98
C LYS A 193 6.68 -14.42 25.57
N ASN A 194 5.73 -14.00 24.76
CA ASN A 194 4.50 -13.38 25.24
C ASN A 194 3.27 -14.29 25.13
N SER A 195 3.26 -15.30 24.25
CA SER A 195 2.07 -16.12 24.04
C SER A 195 1.90 -17.20 25.11
N GLU A 196 0.67 -17.38 25.56
CA GLU A 196 0.28 -18.49 26.44
C GLU A 196 0.07 -19.78 25.66
N SER A 197 -0.51 -19.70 24.45
CA SER A 197 -0.98 -20.87 23.70
C SER A 197 -0.12 -21.24 22.49
N PHE A 198 0.77 -20.32 22.06
CA PHE A 198 1.52 -20.52 20.83
C PHE A 198 3.03 -20.51 21.07
N ILE A 199 3.72 -21.25 20.23
CA ILE A 199 5.18 -21.33 20.17
C ILE A 199 5.59 -21.43 18.71
N THR A 200 6.80 -21.01 18.40
CA THR A 200 7.31 -21.14 17.04
C THR A 200 8.31 -22.29 16.94
N SER A 201 8.30 -22.96 15.81
CA SER A 201 9.30 -23.96 15.46
C SER A 201 9.67 -23.83 13.99
N GLY A 202 10.89 -24.16 13.64
CA GLY A 202 11.29 -24.13 12.24
C GLY A 202 12.78 -24.31 12.07
N THR A 203 13.13 -24.58 10.84
CA THR A 203 14.50 -24.74 10.37
C THR A 203 14.86 -23.55 9.51
N GLU A 204 16.12 -23.17 9.51
CA GLU A 204 16.68 -22.28 8.52
C GLU A 204 16.52 -22.89 7.11
N LEU A 205 15.74 -22.26 6.27
CA LEU A 205 15.59 -22.65 4.87
C LEU A 205 16.13 -21.51 4.01
N TYR A 206 17.22 -21.75 3.29
CA TYR A 206 17.78 -20.88 2.25
C TYR A 206 17.91 -19.41 2.68
N ASP A 207 18.84 -19.07 3.54
CA ASP A 207 19.19 -17.71 4.00
C ASP A 207 18.07 -16.89 4.64
N LYS A 208 16.87 -17.43 4.82
CA LYS A 208 15.76 -16.80 5.54
C LYS A 208 15.31 -17.70 6.67
N SER A 209 15.60 -17.30 7.91
CA SER A 209 15.07 -17.96 9.10
C SER A 209 13.59 -17.65 9.23
N LEU A 210 12.74 -18.58 8.79
CA LEU A 210 11.28 -18.52 8.94
C LEU A 210 10.82 -19.64 9.87
N TYR A 211 9.88 -19.29 10.77
CA TYR A 211 9.44 -20.15 11.85
C TYR A 211 7.93 -20.36 11.80
N TYR A 212 7.49 -21.62 11.80
CA TYR A 212 6.07 -21.96 11.86
C TYR A 212 5.47 -21.62 13.21
N ILE A 213 4.29 -21.03 13.22
CA ILE A 213 3.50 -20.82 14.42
C ILE A 213 2.72 -22.09 14.73
N ASN A 214 2.97 -22.65 15.89
CA ASN A 214 2.37 -23.89 16.37
C ASN A 214 1.67 -23.66 17.71
N ARG A 215 0.74 -24.55 18.04
CA ARG A 215 0.09 -24.56 19.35
C ARG A 215 0.94 -25.31 20.39
N LYS A 216 1.09 -24.75 21.57
CA LYS A 216 1.69 -25.43 22.70
C LYS A 216 0.83 -26.62 23.13
N LYS A 217 1.44 -27.77 23.44
CA LYS A 217 0.72 -28.96 23.89
C LYS A 217 -0.01 -28.67 25.21
N GLY A 218 -1.32 -28.97 25.26
CA GLY A 218 -2.13 -28.75 26.45
C GLY A 218 -2.53 -27.31 26.74
N SER A 219 -2.23 -26.37 25.83
CA SER A 219 -2.62 -24.96 25.98
C SER A 219 -4.11 -24.73 25.72
N PRO A 220 -4.68 -23.60 26.21
CA PRO A 220 -6.04 -23.19 25.89
C PRO A 220 -6.26 -23.05 24.39
N TYR A 221 -7.52 -23.19 23.93
CA TYR A 221 -7.88 -23.05 22.53
C TYR A 221 -8.07 -21.56 22.16
N ASN A 222 -6.97 -20.79 22.24
CA ASN A 222 -6.93 -19.41 21.83
C ASN A 222 -6.68 -19.31 20.32
N LYS A 223 -6.95 -18.13 19.71
CA LYS A 223 -6.57 -17.81 18.34
C LYS A 223 -5.40 -16.84 18.35
N ILE A 224 -4.51 -16.98 17.38
CA ILE A 224 -3.46 -16.00 17.11
C ILE A 224 -3.83 -15.23 15.86
N LEU A 225 -4.21 -13.96 16.00
CA LEU A 225 -4.76 -13.15 14.92
C LEU A 225 -3.79 -12.05 14.55
N PHE A 226 -3.71 -11.71 13.26
CA PHE A 226 -3.10 -10.48 12.81
C PHE A 226 -4.12 -9.57 12.13
N TYR A 227 -3.89 -8.28 12.22
CA TYR A 227 -4.65 -7.24 11.52
C TYR A 227 -3.86 -5.95 11.45
N PHE A 228 -4.27 -5.07 10.54
CA PHE A 228 -3.76 -3.73 10.44
C PHE A 228 -4.76 -2.71 10.97
N SER A 229 -4.26 -1.64 11.56
CA SER A 229 -5.08 -0.53 12.08
C SER A 229 -4.28 0.77 12.10
N ASN A 230 -4.95 1.86 12.47
CA ASN A 230 -4.33 3.17 12.68
C ASN A 230 -3.57 3.67 11.43
N HIS A 231 -4.25 3.71 10.28
CA HIS A 231 -3.72 4.37 9.11
C HIS A 231 -3.54 5.87 9.39
N THR A 232 -2.32 6.36 9.25
CA THR A 232 -1.98 7.76 9.43
C THR A 232 -1.26 8.29 8.21
N ILE A 233 -1.56 9.53 7.84
CA ILE A 233 -0.92 10.26 6.76
C ILE A 233 -0.20 11.45 7.38
N SER A 234 1.12 11.53 7.20
CA SER A 234 1.90 12.70 7.64
C SER A 234 1.56 13.89 6.76
N THR A 235 1.18 14.99 7.36
CA THR A 235 0.92 16.26 6.65
C THR A 235 2.19 16.94 6.16
N GLU A 236 3.34 16.62 6.74
CA GLU A 236 4.63 17.25 6.39
C GLU A 236 5.32 16.56 5.22
N ASN A 237 5.24 15.22 5.15
CA ASN A 237 6.02 14.43 4.20
C ASN A 237 5.18 13.60 3.23
N ASP A 238 3.84 13.61 3.35
CA ASP A 238 2.93 12.69 2.64
C ASP A 238 3.29 11.20 2.87
N ASP A 239 4.00 10.89 3.97
CA ASP A 239 4.33 9.52 4.32
C ASP A 239 3.11 8.86 4.96
N GLU A 240 2.75 7.70 4.45
CA GLU A 240 1.65 6.89 4.99
C GLU A 240 2.22 5.79 5.89
N SER A 241 1.52 5.51 6.97
CA SER A 241 1.87 4.40 7.84
C SER A 241 0.66 3.72 8.44
N VAL A 242 0.80 2.44 8.70
CA VAL A 242 -0.19 1.61 9.39
C VAL A 242 0.49 0.81 10.49
N MET A 243 -0.30 0.42 11.48
CA MET A 243 0.19 -0.45 12.56
C MET A 243 -0.22 -1.89 12.26
N LEU A 244 0.75 -2.80 12.23
CA LEU A 244 0.54 -4.24 12.28
C LEU A 244 0.38 -4.67 13.73
N TYR A 245 -0.66 -5.45 14.01
CA TYR A 245 -0.89 -6.08 15.30
C TYR A 245 -0.93 -7.60 15.15
N ILE A 246 -0.26 -8.32 16.05
CA ILE A 246 -0.43 -9.75 16.27
C ILE A 246 -0.90 -9.92 17.69
N VAL A 247 -2.05 -10.56 17.87
CA VAL A 247 -2.71 -10.69 19.16
C VAL A 247 -3.07 -12.14 19.47
N GLU A 248 -3.08 -12.50 20.73
CA GLU A 248 -3.64 -13.77 21.21
C GLU A 248 -5.02 -13.51 21.79
N LYS A 249 -6.06 -14.09 21.18
CA LYS A 249 -7.47 -13.90 21.52
C LYS A 249 -8.05 -15.16 22.16
N LYS A 250 -8.61 -15.04 23.35
CA LYS A 250 -9.40 -16.09 24.00
C LYS A 250 -10.78 -16.19 23.36
N GLN A 251 -11.47 -17.31 23.54
CA GLN A 251 -12.78 -17.54 22.90
C GLN A 251 -13.81 -16.44 23.24
N ASP A 252 -13.87 -16.02 24.48
CA ASP A 252 -14.86 -15.06 24.99
C ASP A 252 -14.45 -13.59 24.91
N GLN A 253 -13.31 -13.30 24.27
CA GLN A 253 -12.78 -11.95 24.14
C GLN A 253 -13.15 -11.33 22.78
N THR A 254 -13.27 -10.00 22.76
CA THR A 254 -13.22 -9.23 21.52
C THR A 254 -11.77 -9.06 21.04
N ILE A 255 -11.58 -8.65 19.81
CA ILE A 255 -10.21 -8.43 19.29
C ILE A 255 -9.52 -7.27 20.02
N ASP A 256 -10.25 -6.24 20.40
CA ASP A 256 -9.73 -5.05 21.11
C ASP A 256 -9.27 -5.36 22.54
N SER A 257 -9.78 -6.43 23.14
CA SER A 257 -9.39 -6.89 24.47
C SER A 257 -8.36 -8.02 24.44
N ALA A 258 -7.93 -8.45 23.26
CA ALA A 258 -6.96 -9.53 23.08
C ALA A 258 -5.56 -9.10 23.51
N LYS A 259 -4.77 -10.07 23.97
CA LYS A 259 -3.38 -9.83 24.39
C LYS A 259 -2.49 -9.52 23.19
N ILE A 260 -1.88 -8.36 23.16
CA ILE A 260 -0.94 -7.97 22.11
C ILE A 260 0.36 -8.78 22.31
N LEU A 261 0.73 -9.58 21.32
CA LEU A 261 1.99 -10.30 21.26
C LEU A 261 3.07 -9.49 20.55
N TYR A 262 2.70 -8.79 19.49
CA TYR A 262 3.60 -8.00 18.66
C TYR A 262 2.85 -6.82 18.02
N LYS A 263 3.55 -5.69 17.88
CA LYS A 263 3.08 -4.54 17.09
C LYS A 263 4.25 -3.83 16.41
N GLU A 264 4.04 -3.37 15.20
CA GLU A 264 5.03 -2.63 14.41
C GLU A 264 4.35 -1.59 13.51
N LYS A 265 5.07 -0.47 13.24
CA LYS A 265 4.60 0.61 12.35
C LYS A 265 5.20 0.42 10.97
#